data_a2a1bdeb6c0c7ee4a04e38d54e68003e
#
_entry.id   a2a1bdeb6c0c7ee4a04e38d54e68003e
#
_cell.length_a   1.000
_cell.length_b   1.000
_cell.length_c   1.000
_cell.angle_alpha   90.00
_cell.angle_beta   90.00
_cell.angle_gamma   90.00
#
_symmetry.space_group_name_H-M   'P 1'
#
loop_
_entity.id
_entity.type
_entity.pdbx_description
1 polymer ?
#
loop_
_entity_poly.entity_id
_entity_poly.type
_entity_poly.pdbx_seq_one_letter_code
_entity_poly.pdbx_strand_id
1 'polypeptide(L)'
;MGNPASGKASANCDHLKELIREVPDFPKKGILFYDITTLLKDKTGFATLIDALSEHFISDKIDLVLGVEARGFIFGPAVAYRLNAGFVPVRKPGKLPAATQKYDYALEYGTNTLEIHSDAIQKGQRVIIVDDLLATGGTAEATAKLAESLGAEIAGMGFVVELDFLNPRKKLTQYDIFSLLHYDK
;
A
#
# COMPACT_ATOMS: atom_id res chain seq x y z
N MET A 1 -30.60 7.38 9.37
CA MET A 1 -30.51 5.92 9.52
C MET A 1 -29.03 5.58 9.35
N GLY A 2 -28.34 5.25 10.43
CA GLY A 2 -26.91 5.00 10.45
C GLY A 2 -26.58 3.69 9.75
N ASN A 3 -25.62 3.74 8.86
CA ASN A 3 -25.05 2.59 8.20
C ASN A 3 -24.22 1.80 9.25
N PRO A 4 -24.49 0.53 9.52
CA PRO A 4 -23.61 -0.24 10.40
C PRO A 4 -22.28 -0.43 9.69
N ALA A 5 -21.20 0.11 10.26
CA ALA A 5 -19.87 -0.27 9.87
C ALA A 5 -19.75 -1.80 9.95
N SER A 6 -19.64 -2.45 8.80
CA SER A 6 -19.34 -3.88 8.73
C SER A 6 -17.96 -4.07 9.34
N GLY A 7 -17.89 -4.58 10.57
CA GLY A 7 -16.64 -4.91 11.21
C GLY A 7 -15.95 -6.00 10.41
N LYS A 8 -15.04 -5.61 9.51
CA LYS A 8 -14.13 -6.53 8.86
C LYS A 8 -13.24 -7.11 9.96
N ALA A 9 -13.31 -8.41 10.19
CA ALA A 9 -12.50 -9.07 11.21
C ALA A 9 -11.03 -8.95 10.82
N SER A 10 -10.26 -8.16 11.59
CA SER A 10 -8.81 -8.15 11.48
C SER A 10 -8.29 -9.42 12.14
N ALA A 11 -7.71 -10.33 11.37
CA ALA A 11 -6.92 -11.41 11.94
C ALA A 11 -5.76 -10.78 12.71
N ASN A 12 -5.59 -11.13 13.99
CA ASN A 12 -4.43 -10.66 14.75
C ASN A 12 -3.17 -11.33 14.18
N CYS A 13 -2.39 -10.55 13.44
CA CYS A 13 -1.15 -10.99 12.81
C CYS A 13 0.12 -10.51 13.55
N ASP A 14 0.00 -10.01 14.77
CA ASP A 14 1.13 -9.46 15.55
C ASP A 14 2.32 -10.43 15.69
N HIS A 15 2.07 -11.75 15.66
CA HIS A 15 3.12 -12.76 15.64
C HIS A 15 4.08 -12.63 14.44
N LEU A 16 3.65 -12.01 13.34
CA LEU A 16 4.52 -11.75 12.19
C LEU A 16 5.61 -10.72 12.48
N LYS A 17 5.47 -9.90 13.53
CA LYS A 17 6.51 -8.97 13.98
C LYS A 17 7.80 -9.71 14.37
N GLU A 18 7.68 -10.93 14.91
CA GLU A 18 8.82 -11.78 15.26
C GLU A 18 9.67 -12.19 14.05
N LEU A 19 9.09 -12.14 12.85
CA LEU A 19 9.76 -12.43 11.60
C LEU A 19 10.39 -11.19 10.94
N ILE A 20 10.17 -9.98 11.50
CA ILE A 20 10.72 -8.73 10.97
C ILE A 20 12.03 -8.41 11.70
N ARG A 21 13.07 -8.09 10.94
CA ARG A 21 14.37 -7.73 11.51
C ARG A 21 14.43 -6.23 11.82
N GLU A 22 14.76 -5.91 13.06
CA GLU A 22 15.07 -4.54 13.44
C GLU A 22 16.53 -4.22 13.12
N VAL A 23 16.77 -3.13 12.39
CA VAL A 23 18.11 -2.64 12.03
C VAL A 23 18.27 -1.24 12.60
N PRO A 24 18.97 -1.10 13.75
CA PRO A 24 19.24 0.22 14.33
C PRO A 24 20.17 1.04 13.44
N ASP A 25 20.01 2.37 13.50
CA ASP A 25 20.85 3.35 12.82
C ASP A 25 20.90 3.20 11.28
N PHE A 26 19.84 2.74 10.64
CA PHE A 26 19.73 2.63 9.20
C PHE A 26 18.55 3.46 8.64
N PRO A 27 18.70 4.23 7.53
CA PRO A 27 19.94 4.46 6.74
C PRO A 27 20.88 5.48 7.38
N LYS A 28 20.51 6.04 8.53
CA LYS A 28 21.32 7.00 9.30
C LYS A 28 21.06 6.85 10.80
N LYS A 29 22.01 7.32 11.61
CA LYS A 29 21.96 7.26 13.07
C LYS A 29 20.63 7.80 13.63
N GLY A 30 20.05 7.08 14.57
CA GLY A 30 18.80 7.43 15.25
C GLY A 30 17.53 6.91 14.57
N ILE A 31 17.65 6.22 13.41
CA ILE A 31 16.50 5.58 12.76
C ILE A 31 16.53 4.08 13.03
N LEU A 32 15.40 3.54 13.52
CA LEU A 32 15.17 2.10 13.56
C LEU A 32 14.43 1.69 12.29
N PHE A 33 15.06 0.84 11.49
CA PHE A 33 14.51 0.36 10.23
C PHE A 33 13.93 -1.05 10.40
N TYR A 34 12.70 -1.26 9.95
CA TYR A 34 12.01 -2.54 9.96
C TYR A 34 12.22 -3.25 8.63
N ASP A 35 13.14 -4.21 8.62
CA ASP A 35 13.47 -4.98 7.43
C ASP A 35 12.52 -6.18 7.29
N ILE A 36 11.59 -6.06 6.37
CA ILE A 36 10.59 -7.10 6.08
C ILE A 36 11.14 -8.27 5.27
N THR A 37 12.39 -8.21 4.78
CA THR A 37 12.94 -9.28 3.92
C THR A 37 13.03 -10.61 4.64
N THR A 38 13.17 -10.60 5.96
CA THR A 38 13.14 -11.80 6.80
C THR A 38 11.75 -12.42 6.88
N LEU A 39 10.68 -11.62 6.92
CA LEU A 39 9.29 -12.06 6.81
C LEU A 39 9.01 -12.62 5.40
N LEU A 40 9.48 -11.94 4.34
CA LEU A 40 9.26 -12.37 2.96
C LEU A 40 9.85 -13.74 2.63
N LYS A 41 11.01 -14.10 3.24
CA LYS A 41 11.63 -15.41 3.03
C LYS A 41 10.95 -16.56 3.81
N ASP A 42 10.15 -16.24 4.82
CA ASP A 42 9.37 -17.24 5.55
C ASP A 42 8.11 -17.60 4.77
N LYS A 43 8.00 -18.85 4.32
CA LYS A 43 6.90 -19.28 3.46
C LYS A 43 5.53 -19.15 4.12
N THR A 44 5.45 -19.40 5.42
CA THR A 44 4.19 -19.32 6.18
C THR A 44 3.84 -17.87 6.49
N GLY A 45 4.81 -17.08 6.93
CA GLY A 45 4.65 -15.66 7.21
C GLY A 45 4.22 -14.88 5.96
N PHE A 46 4.86 -15.13 4.81
CA PHE A 46 4.48 -14.50 3.54
C PHE A 46 3.06 -14.89 3.11
N ALA A 47 2.69 -16.17 3.19
CA ALA A 47 1.34 -16.62 2.85
C ALA A 47 0.29 -15.96 3.77
N THR A 48 0.52 -15.96 5.10
CA THR A 48 -0.37 -15.35 6.09
C THR A 48 -0.56 -13.85 5.81
N LEU A 49 0.51 -13.14 5.46
CA LEU A 49 0.48 -11.72 5.10
C LEU A 49 -0.40 -11.46 3.87
N ILE A 50 -0.19 -12.21 2.79
CA ILE A 50 -0.97 -12.06 1.56
C ILE A 50 -2.44 -12.40 1.79
N ASP A 51 -2.73 -13.47 2.54
CA ASP A 51 -4.10 -13.85 2.88
C ASP A 51 -4.79 -12.76 3.69
N ALA A 52 -4.16 -12.23 4.74
CA ALA A 52 -4.74 -11.19 5.58
C ALA A 52 -5.03 -9.88 4.82
N LEU A 53 -4.07 -9.43 3.96
CA LEU A 53 -4.29 -8.27 3.09
C LEU A 53 -5.46 -8.50 2.13
N SER A 54 -5.55 -9.70 1.55
CA SER A 54 -6.59 -10.02 0.58
C SER A 54 -7.96 -10.17 1.23
N GLU A 55 -8.05 -10.83 2.38
CA GLU A 55 -9.31 -11.05 3.10
C GLU A 55 -9.99 -9.75 3.50
N HIS A 56 -9.20 -8.71 3.83
CA HIS A 56 -9.76 -7.41 4.15
C HIS A 56 -10.59 -6.82 3.01
N PHE A 57 -10.18 -7.03 1.76
CA PHE A 57 -10.80 -6.44 0.57
C PHE A 57 -11.66 -7.42 -0.24
N ILE A 58 -11.80 -8.68 0.18
CA ILE A 58 -12.41 -9.74 -0.65
C ILE A 58 -13.87 -9.47 -1.01
N SER A 59 -14.59 -8.73 -0.19
CA SER A 59 -15.99 -8.36 -0.43
C SER A 59 -16.17 -7.07 -1.25
N ASP A 60 -15.08 -6.34 -1.54
CA ASP A 60 -15.18 -4.97 -2.06
C ASP A 60 -15.27 -4.88 -3.60
N LYS A 61 -15.29 -6.02 -4.31
CA LYS A 61 -15.35 -6.11 -5.79
C LYS A 61 -14.27 -5.24 -6.44
N ILE A 62 -13.02 -5.58 -6.18
CA ILE A 62 -11.87 -4.83 -6.68
C ILE A 62 -11.59 -5.21 -8.13
N ASP A 63 -11.46 -4.21 -9.02
CA ASP A 63 -11.08 -4.39 -10.41
C ASP A 63 -9.55 -4.43 -10.58
N LEU A 64 -8.83 -3.56 -9.86
CA LEU A 64 -7.39 -3.40 -9.99
C LEU A 64 -6.71 -3.23 -8.63
N VAL A 65 -5.52 -3.78 -8.53
CA VAL A 65 -4.57 -3.54 -7.42
C VAL A 65 -3.41 -2.70 -7.94
N LEU A 66 -3.19 -1.53 -7.36
CA LEU A 66 -2.08 -0.66 -7.67
C LEU A 66 -0.94 -0.96 -6.70
N GLY A 67 0.21 -1.38 -7.23
CA GLY A 67 1.43 -1.58 -6.43
C GLY A 67 2.44 -0.48 -6.67
N VAL A 68 3.03 0.04 -5.59
CA VAL A 68 4.00 1.15 -5.68
C VAL A 68 5.44 0.61 -5.76
N GLU A 69 6.23 1.15 -6.70
CA GLU A 69 7.66 0.79 -6.83
C GLU A 69 8.44 1.21 -5.58
N ALA A 70 9.24 0.32 -4.98
CA ALA A 70 9.61 -0.99 -5.48
C ALA A 70 8.92 -2.14 -4.71
N ARG A 71 8.74 -2.01 -3.38
CA ARG A 71 8.34 -3.13 -2.53
C ARG A 71 6.85 -3.46 -2.62
N GLY A 72 6.00 -2.50 -3.00
CA GLY A 72 4.60 -2.77 -3.32
C GLY A 72 4.41 -3.79 -4.44
N PHE A 73 5.41 -3.96 -5.32
CA PHE A 73 5.39 -4.98 -6.38
C PHE A 73 5.52 -6.41 -5.87
N ILE A 74 5.97 -6.60 -4.65
CA ILE A 74 6.05 -7.93 -4.01
C ILE A 74 4.65 -8.39 -3.61
N PHE A 75 3.83 -7.48 -3.11
CA PHE A 75 2.52 -7.77 -2.54
C PHE A 75 1.39 -7.59 -3.54
N GLY A 76 1.44 -6.50 -4.32
CA GLY A 76 0.38 -6.11 -5.23
C GLY A 76 -0.07 -7.23 -6.18
N PRO A 77 0.81 -7.89 -6.94
CA PRO A 77 0.44 -9.00 -7.82
C PRO A 77 -0.16 -10.20 -7.09
N ALA A 78 0.35 -10.53 -5.89
CA ALA A 78 -0.17 -11.64 -5.12
C ALA A 78 -1.58 -11.36 -4.57
N VAL A 79 -1.81 -10.14 -4.08
CA VAL A 79 -3.14 -9.67 -3.65
C VAL A 79 -4.10 -9.60 -4.84
N ALA A 80 -3.66 -9.08 -5.99
CA ALA A 80 -4.47 -9.04 -7.22
C ALA A 80 -4.93 -10.43 -7.64
N TYR A 81 -4.01 -11.40 -7.63
CA TYR A 81 -4.34 -12.80 -7.92
C TYR A 81 -5.40 -13.37 -6.95
N ARG A 82 -5.25 -13.10 -5.64
CA ARG A 82 -6.20 -13.56 -4.61
C ARG A 82 -7.59 -12.93 -4.74
N LEU A 83 -7.64 -11.67 -5.18
CA LEU A 83 -8.89 -10.92 -5.38
C LEU A 83 -9.52 -11.12 -6.77
N ASN A 84 -8.89 -11.90 -7.66
CA ASN A 84 -9.27 -12.00 -9.08
C ASN A 84 -9.36 -10.62 -9.75
N ALA A 85 -8.39 -9.76 -9.46
CA ALA A 85 -8.25 -8.39 -9.96
C ALA A 85 -7.04 -8.26 -10.90
N GLY A 86 -7.00 -7.21 -11.70
CA GLY A 86 -5.80 -6.83 -12.46
C GLY A 86 -4.74 -6.18 -11.56
N PHE A 87 -3.49 -6.15 -12.03
CA PHE A 87 -2.39 -5.44 -11.36
C PHE A 87 -1.88 -4.28 -12.20
N VAL A 88 -1.70 -3.11 -11.58
CA VAL A 88 -1.17 -1.90 -12.21
C VAL A 88 0.06 -1.41 -11.44
N PRO A 89 1.23 -1.29 -12.11
CA PRO A 89 2.43 -0.75 -11.49
C PRO A 89 2.38 0.79 -11.44
N VAL A 90 2.61 1.36 -10.28
CA VAL A 90 2.88 2.78 -10.07
C VAL A 90 4.37 2.96 -9.85
N ARG A 91 5.03 3.78 -10.67
CA ARG A 91 6.48 3.80 -10.76
C ARG A 91 7.09 5.20 -10.64
N LYS A 92 8.39 5.23 -10.38
CA LYS A 92 9.20 6.44 -10.51
C LYS A 92 9.33 6.86 -11.97
N PRO A 93 9.63 8.15 -12.26
CA PRO A 93 9.69 8.69 -13.60
C PRO A 93 10.62 7.91 -14.55
N GLY A 94 10.16 7.77 -15.79
CA GLY A 94 10.95 7.15 -16.88
C GLY A 94 11.08 5.64 -16.81
N LYS A 95 10.27 4.96 -15.97
CA LYS A 95 10.29 3.49 -15.84
C LYS A 95 9.19 2.79 -16.63
N LEU A 96 8.21 3.54 -17.11
CA LEU A 96 7.08 3.03 -17.90
C LEU A 96 7.30 3.34 -19.38
N PRO A 97 7.10 2.35 -20.30
CA PRO A 97 7.49 2.51 -21.70
C PRO A 97 6.46 3.23 -22.60
N ALA A 98 5.22 3.43 -22.13
CA ALA A 98 4.16 4.09 -22.90
C ALA A 98 3.80 5.46 -22.31
N ALA A 99 2.73 6.09 -22.81
CA ALA A 99 2.23 7.36 -22.30
C ALA A 99 1.83 7.25 -20.82
N THR A 100 2.26 8.21 -20.02
CA THR A 100 2.03 8.23 -18.56
C THR A 100 1.30 9.49 -18.11
N GLN A 101 0.53 9.36 -17.04
CA GLN A 101 0.16 10.45 -16.15
C GLN A 101 1.15 10.54 -15.00
N LYS A 102 1.41 11.77 -14.54
CA LYS A 102 2.40 12.06 -13.47
C LYS A 102 1.75 12.81 -12.36
N TYR A 103 2.23 12.57 -11.16
CA TYR A 103 1.84 13.35 -9.97
C TYR A 103 3.07 13.65 -9.12
N ASP A 104 3.31 14.96 -8.91
CA ASP A 104 4.40 15.46 -8.08
C ASP A 104 3.91 15.66 -6.66
N TYR A 105 4.66 15.20 -5.67
CA TYR A 105 4.34 15.37 -4.26
C TYR A 105 5.56 15.76 -3.44
N ALA A 106 5.31 16.58 -2.40
CA ALA A 106 6.34 17.05 -1.50
C ALA A 106 6.80 15.95 -0.53
N LEU A 107 8.09 15.85 -0.33
CA LEU A 107 8.72 15.14 0.79
C LEU A 107 9.17 16.16 1.85
N GLU A 108 9.63 15.68 3.01
CA GLU A 108 10.30 16.55 3.99
C GLU A 108 11.52 17.27 3.39
N TYR A 109 12.19 16.64 2.42
CA TYR A 109 13.30 17.20 1.66
C TYR A 109 13.10 16.92 0.17
N GLY A 110 12.66 17.94 -0.59
CA GLY A 110 12.47 17.87 -2.05
C GLY A 110 11.08 17.43 -2.50
N THR A 111 10.98 17.11 -3.78
CA THR A 111 9.78 16.58 -4.44
C THR A 111 10.06 15.21 -5.03
N ASN A 112 9.07 14.33 -4.96
CA ASN A 112 9.07 13.07 -5.70
C ASN A 112 7.95 13.09 -6.73
N THR A 113 8.11 12.28 -7.78
CA THR A 113 7.11 12.10 -8.83
C THR A 113 6.78 10.62 -8.93
N LEU A 114 5.50 10.32 -9.12
CA LEU A 114 5.01 8.99 -9.50
C LEU A 114 4.38 9.04 -10.88
N GLU A 115 4.46 7.93 -11.59
CA GLU A 115 3.88 7.74 -12.91
C GLU A 115 3.01 6.48 -12.95
N ILE A 116 1.93 6.56 -13.72
CA ILE A 116 1.06 5.44 -14.10
C ILE A 116 0.79 5.54 -15.60
N HIS A 117 0.60 4.43 -16.30
CA HIS A 117 0.19 4.48 -17.70
C HIS A 117 -1.16 5.20 -17.84
N SER A 118 -1.29 6.06 -18.85
CA SER A 118 -2.50 6.87 -19.07
C SER A 118 -3.75 6.04 -19.37
N ASP A 119 -3.57 4.81 -19.82
CA ASP A 119 -4.62 3.83 -20.15
C ASP A 119 -4.78 2.72 -19.11
N ALA A 120 -4.10 2.83 -17.96
CA ALA A 120 -4.07 1.77 -16.95
C ALA A 120 -5.40 1.58 -16.22
N ILE A 121 -6.21 2.63 -16.13
CA ILE A 121 -7.47 2.64 -15.37
C ILE A 121 -8.59 3.17 -16.27
N GLN A 122 -9.73 2.46 -16.28
CA GLN A 122 -10.96 2.94 -16.87
C GLN A 122 -11.79 3.68 -15.83
N LYS A 123 -12.47 4.73 -16.26
CA LYS A 123 -13.32 5.53 -15.36
C LYS A 123 -14.34 4.65 -14.61
N GLY A 124 -14.37 4.78 -13.30
CA GLY A 124 -15.29 4.07 -12.40
C GLY A 124 -14.78 2.70 -11.95
N GLN A 125 -13.61 2.25 -12.41
CA GLN A 125 -13.02 1.03 -11.85
C GLN A 125 -12.66 1.22 -10.36
N ARG A 126 -12.97 0.20 -9.58
CA ARG A 126 -12.67 0.14 -8.15
C ARG A 126 -11.27 -0.39 -7.94
N VAL A 127 -10.44 0.41 -7.28
CA VAL A 127 -9.02 0.08 -7.09
C VAL A 127 -8.63 0.09 -5.61
N ILE A 128 -7.68 -0.75 -5.25
CA ILE A 128 -6.94 -0.64 -3.99
C ILE A 128 -5.48 -0.34 -4.25
N ILE A 129 -4.85 0.35 -3.30
CA ILE A 129 -3.42 0.64 -3.31
C ILE A 129 -2.74 -0.29 -2.31
N VAL A 130 -1.67 -0.96 -2.72
CA VAL A 130 -0.92 -1.88 -1.86
C VAL A 130 0.56 -1.50 -1.85
N ASP A 131 1.12 -1.33 -0.64
CA ASP A 131 2.54 -1.09 -0.45
C ASP A 131 3.03 -1.79 0.84
N ASP A 132 4.34 -1.83 1.04
CA ASP A 132 4.94 -2.43 2.22
C ASP A 132 4.83 -1.55 3.46
N LEU A 133 4.96 -0.24 3.31
CA LEU A 133 5.11 0.69 4.42
C LEU A 133 4.23 1.93 4.30
N LEU A 134 3.45 2.18 5.32
CA LEU A 134 2.77 3.45 5.54
C LEU A 134 3.55 4.27 6.59
N ALA A 135 4.43 5.18 6.11
CA ALA A 135 5.26 6.02 6.97
C ALA A 135 4.61 7.39 7.22
N THR A 136 4.75 8.33 6.28
CA THR A 136 4.17 9.69 6.40
C THR A 136 2.87 9.87 5.61
N GLY A 137 2.48 8.86 4.83
CA GLY A 137 1.28 8.88 3.99
C GLY A 137 1.44 9.59 2.63
N GLY A 138 2.56 10.27 2.39
CA GLY A 138 2.73 11.08 1.18
C GLY A 138 2.69 10.26 -0.13
N THR A 139 3.37 9.11 -0.17
CA THR A 139 3.37 8.22 -1.34
C THR A 139 1.96 7.63 -1.60
N ALA A 140 1.27 7.22 -0.53
CA ALA A 140 -0.08 6.68 -0.62
C ALA A 140 -1.07 7.74 -1.14
N GLU A 141 -1.01 8.96 -0.61
CA GLU A 141 -1.83 10.11 -1.06
C GLU A 141 -1.55 10.41 -2.54
N ALA A 142 -0.28 10.51 -2.94
CA ALA A 142 0.11 10.77 -4.32
C ALA A 142 -0.39 9.68 -5.27
N THR A 143 -0.31 8.41 -4.87
CA THR A 143 -0.82 7.28 -5.66
C THR A 143 -2.33 7.36 -5.82
N ALA A 144 -3.06 7.70 -4.75
CA ALA A 144 -4.51 7.88 -4.81
C ALA A 144 -4.90 9.02 -5.75
N LYS A 145 -4.26 10.19 -5.62
CA LYS A 145 -4.51 11.34 -6.49
C LYS A 145 -4.23 11.04 -7.96
N LEU A 146 -3.16 10.30 -8.23
CA LEU A 146 -2.81 9.85 -9.57
C LEU A 146 -3.89 8.92 -10.15
N ALA A 147 -4.37 7.94 -9.39
CA ALA A 147 -5.43 7.05 -9.80
C ALA A 147 -6.78 7.76 -9.99
N GLU A 148 -7.15 8.66 -9.06
CA GLU A 148 -8.36 9.49 -9.15
C GLU A 148 -8.34 10.38 -10.39
N SER A 149 -7.18 10.89 -10.82
CA SER A 149 -7.04 11.69 -12.04
C SER A 149 -7.39 10.91 -13.32
N LEU A 150 -7.29 9.58 -13.29
CA LEU A 150 -7.72 8.67 -14.35
C LEU A 150 -9.19 8.21 -14.18
N GLY A 151 -9.86 8.66 -13.12
CA GLY A 151 -11.26 8.34 -12.86
C GLY A 151 -11.47 7.06 -12.03
N ALA A 152 -10.46 6.59 -11.30
CA ALA A 152 -10.58 5.47 -10.36
C ALA A 152 -11.49 5.81 -9.17
N GLU A 153 -12.16 4.80 -8.64
CA GLU A 153 -12.79 4.80 -7.33
C GLU A 153 -11.86 4.08 -6.35
N ILE A 154 -11.28 4.81 -5.38
CA ILE A 154 -10.38 4.21 -4.38
C ILE A 154 -11.25 3.47 -3.35
N ALA A 155 -11.21 2.15 -3.38
CA ALA A 155 -11.93 1.30 -2.43
C ALA A 155 -11.20 1.16 -1.09
N GLY A 156 -9.88 1.32 -1.09
CA GLY A 156 -9.07 1.29 0.12
C GLY A 156 -7.57 1.20 -0.14
N MET A 157 -6.80 1.12 0.94
CA MET A 157 -5.35 0.98 0.90
C MET A 157 -4.89 -0.09 1.88
N GLY A 158 -3.99 -0.98 1.43
CA GLY A 158 -3.43 -2.07 2.24
C GLY A 158 -1.93 -1.92 2.42
N PHE A 159 -1.47 -2.00 3.67
CA PHE A 159 -0.05 -1.91 4.02
C PHE A 159 0.38 -3.08 4.91
N VAL A 160 1.62 -3.51 4.75
CA VAL A 160 2.20 -4.52 5.65
C VAL A 160 2.53 -3.90 7.01
N VAL A 161 3.17 -2.73 6.99
CA VAL A 161 3.64 -2.00 8.18
C VAL A 161 3.11 -0.57 8.17
N GLU A 162 2.63 -0.11 9.32
CA GLU A 162 2.32 1.30 9.59
C GLU A 162 3.16 1.83 10.74
N LEU A 163 3.74 3.02 10.56
CA LEU A 163 4.48 3.74 11.59
C LEU A 163 3.57 4.77 12.25
N ASP A 164 2.85 4.36 13.28
CA ASP A 164 1.79 5.15 13.93
C ASP A 164 2.32 6.47 14.50
N PHE A 165 3.56 6.49 14.99
CA PHE A 165 4.22 7.69 15.53
C PHE A 165 4.40 8.81 14.49
N LEU A 166 4.34 8.50 13.19
CA LEU A 166 4.39 9.50 12.10
C LEU A 166 3.00 10.03 11.73
N ASN A 167 1.93 9.51 12.33
CA ASN A 167 0.54 9.93 12.10
C ASN A 167 0.13 9.97 10.61
N PRO A 168 0.41 8.93 9.81
CA PRO A 168 0.18 8.96 8.36
C PRO A 168 -1.29 9.16 7.98
N ARG A 169 -2.21 8.63 8.77
CA ARG A 169 -3.67 8.69 8.49
C ARG A 169 -4.23 10.09 8.46
N LYS A 170 -3.54 11.10 9.03
CA LYS A 170 -3.99 12.51 8.97
C LYS A 170 -4.15 13.04 7.55
N LYS A 171 -3.34 12.52 6.59
CA LYS A 171 -3.40 12.89 5.17
C LYS A 171 -4.39 12.06 4.36
N LEU A 172 -4.89 10.96 4.93
CA LEU A 172 -5.61 9.91 4.22
C LEU A 172 -7.01 9.68 4.80
N THR A 173 -7.58 10.68 5.47
CA THR A 173 -8.83 10.59 6.24
C THR A 173 -10.05 10.16 5.42
N GLN A 174 -10.00 10.34 4.10
CA GLN A 174 -11.08 9.99 3.19
C GLN A 174 -11.03 8.53 2.69
N TYR A 175 -9.95 7.80 2.98
CA TYR A 175 -9.75 6.45 2.48
C TYR A 175 -9.88 5.41 3.59
N ASP A 176 -10.39 4.23 3.25
CA ASP A 176 -10.30 3.04 4.11
C ASP A 176 -8.87 2.52 4.10
N ILE A 177 -8.23 2.46 5.28
CA ILE A 177 -6.84 2.05 5.43
C ILE A 177 -6.77 0.82 6.32
N PHE A 178 -6.21 -0.23 5.76
CA PHE A 178 -5.85 -1.44 6.46
C PHE A 178 -4.34 -1.59 6.54
N SER A 179 -3.81 -1.68 7.74
CA SER A 179 -2.40 -1.96 8.00
C SER A 179 -2.31 -3.21 8.87
N LEU A 180 -1.45 -4.14 8.44
CA LEU A 180 -1.36 -5.44 9.10
C LEU A 180 -0.61 -5.37 10.43
N LEU A 181 0.50 -4.63 10.45
CA LEU A 181 1.39 -4.49 11.61
C LEU A 181 1.61 -3.02 11.95
N HIS A 182 1.47 -2.68 13.21
CA HIS A 182 1.60 -1.32 13.72
C HIS A 182 2.83 -1.17 14.62
N TYR A 183 3.57 -0.07 14.45
CA TYR A 183 4.71 0.28 15.28
C TYR A 183 4.56 1.70 15.82
N ASP A 184 4.66 1.84 17.14
CA ASP A 184 4.47 3.10 17.88
C ASP A 184 5.77 3.91 18.07
N LYS A 185 6.91 3.37 17.65
CA LYS A 185 8.25 3.98 17.82
C LYS A 185 9.25 3.53 16.76
#